data_da0d80a4953d49b770fa91c019f69b4d
#
_entry.id   da0d80a4953d49b770fa91c019f69b4d
#
_cell.length_a   1.000
_cell.length_b   1.000
_cell.length_c   1.000
_cell.angle_alpha   90.00
_cell.angle_beta   90.00
_cell.angle_gamma   90.00
#
_symmetry.space_group_name_H-M   'P 1'
#
loop_
_entity.id
_entity.type
_entity.pdbx_description
1 polymer ?
#
loop_
_entity_poly.entity_id
_entity_poly.type
_entity_poly.pdbx_seq_one_letter_code
_entity_poly.pdbx_strand_id
1 'polypeptide(L)'
;MARGTLIYFVTDLHGSSLCFRKFVNATQVYKPTVLILGGDVAGKAIQSIVRGPNGLWQCTFVGNRYELSDGSELAGLEKLIADHGYYPYRAEPGELEAMEADGTLDALFLRLMRERLAEWLDIADSRLRPKGVPLYLMLGNDDPPELAGMLDEAPWGVHAEGRVVRVDDEHEMISWGYANTTPWHTYREQTDEELAAVYKELADQLERPERAIFNLHPPPYDTQLDDAPALDENLRVQAVLGQVQYKAVGSTAVRAIELERQPLAGLHGHIHEASGIRRLGKRKSLILNPGSDYSTGALNGALVSLTKDRADAQLVRG
;
A
#
# COMPACT_ATOMS: atom_id res chain seq x y z
N MET A 1 -10.27 29.27 -15.91
CA MET A 1 -9.97 27.87 -16.22
C MET A 1 -10.03 27.11 -14.89
N ALA A 2 -10.86 26.10 -14.76
CA ALA A 2 -10.88 25.25 -13.57
C ALA A 2 -9.47 24.66 -13.39
N ARG A 3 -8.90 24.76 -12.19
CA ARG A 3 -7.64 24.10 -11.87
C ARG A 3 -7.90 22.60 -11.96
N GLY A 4 -7.15 21.89 -12.81
CA GLY A 4 -7.24 20.43 -12.88
C GLY A 4 -6.89 19.79 -11.53
N THR A 5 -7.40 18.59 -11.26
CA THR A 5 -7.09 17.84 -10.07
C THR A 5 -5.71 17.21 -10.20
N LEU A 6 -4.87 17.39 -9.20
CA LEU A 6 -3.55 16.74 -9.09
C LEU A 6 -3.61 15.74 -7.93
N ILE A 7 -3.60 14.46 -8.26
CA ILE A 7 -3.53 13.36 -7.29
C ILE A 7 -2.07 13.02 -7.03
N TYR A 8 -1.69 12.79 -5.77
CA TYR A 8 -0.50 12.05 -5.43
C TYR A 8 -0.92 10.66 -4.92
N PHE A 9 -0.63 9.66 -5.72
CA PHE A 9 -0.94 8.26 -5.46
C PHE A 9 0.29 7.53 -4.94
N VAL A 10 0.12 6.76 -3.88
CA VAL A 10 1.12 5.89 -3.27
C VAL A 10 0.43 4.60 -2.84
N THR A 11 1.16 3.50 -2.78
CA THR A 11 0.68 2.19 -2.36
C THR A 11 1.80 1.41 -1.68
N ASP A 12 1.49 0.30 -1.01
CA ASP A 12 2.47 -0.67 -0.50
C ASP A 12 3.52 -0.04 0.43
N LEU A 13 3.07 0.68 1.45
CA LEU A 13 3.95 1.29 2.46
C LEU A 13 4.44 0.30 3.51
N HIS A 14 3.71 -0.81 3.70
CA HIS A 14 4.05 -1.90 4.61
C HIS A 14 4.66 -1.43 5.94
N GLY A 15 3.94 -0.56 6.65
CA GLY A 15 4.34 -0.09 7.98
C GLY A 15 5.51 0.89 8.03
N SER A 16 6.10 1.30 6.88
CA SER A 16 7.22 2.24 6.84
C SER A 16 6.82 3.64 7.28
N SER A 17 7.17 4.00 8.50
CA SER A 17 6.90 5.34 9.05
C SER A 17 7.64 6.44 8.30
N LEU A 18 8.79 6.14 7.71
CA LEU A 18 9.51 7.09 6.85
C LEU A 18 8.73 7.38 5.57
N CYS A 19 8.27 6.30 4.88
CA CYS A 19 7.51 6.45 3.65
C CYS A 19 6.18 7.16 3.89
N PHE A 20 5.46 6.84 4.97
CA PHE A 20 4.22 7.54 5.32
C PHE A 20 4.45 9.03 5.58
N ARG A 21 5.50 9.40 6.34
CA ARG A 21 5.84 10.81 6.56
C ARG A 21 6.19 11.54 5.26
N LYS A 22 6.92 10.89 4.33
CA LYS A 22 7.21 11.42 3.00
C LYS A 22 5.93 11.61 2.19
N PHE A 23 5.00 10.63 2.22
CA PHE A 23 3.71 10.70 1.57
C PHE A 23 2.91 11.95 2.00
N VAL A 24 2.73 12.15 3.29
CA VAL A 24 2.01 13.32 3.80
C VAL A 24 2.74 14.62 3.50
N ASN A 25 4.08 14.62 3.56
CA ASN A 25 4.91 15.79 3.26
C ASN A 25 4.92 16.16 1.76
N ALA A 26 4.53 15.26 0.87
CA ALA A 26 4.40 15.53 -0.57
C ALA A 26 3.49 16.74 -0.85
N THR A 27 2.56 17.05 0.05
CA THR A 27 1.75 18.28 -0.02
C THR A 27 2.57 19.59 -0.03
N GLN A 28 3.78 19.58 0.52
CA GLN A 28 4.68 20.73 0.50
C GLN A 28 5.51 20.80 -0.79
N VAL A 29 5.87 19.65 -1.34
CA VAL A 29 6.77 19.51 -2.50
C VAL A 29 5.97 19.61 -3.81
N TYR A 30 5.02 18.71 -4.01
CA TYR A 30 4.27 18.59 -5.25
C TYR A 30 2.96 19.37 -5.26
N LYS A 31 2.48 19.79 -4.08
CA LYS A 31 1.23 20.54 -3.89
C LYS A 31 0.01 19.83 -4.54
N PRO A 32 -0.15 18.51 -4.33
CA PRO A 32 -1.31 17.79 -4.84
C PRO A 32 -2.59 18.36 -4.21
N THR A 33 -3.69 18.25 -4.94
CA THR A 33 -5.02 18.61 -4.45
C THR A 33 -5.69 17.44 -3.73
N VAL A 34 -5.20 16.21 -3.94
CA VAL A 34 -5.73 14.96 -3.39
C VAL A 34 -4.58 14.00 -3.08
N LEU A 35 -4.67 13.27 -1.98
CA LEU A 35 -3.78 12.15 -1.65
C LEU A 35 -4.59 10.83 -1.70
N ILE A 36 -4.00 9.79 -2.28
CA ILE A 36 -4.58 8.44 -2.31
C ILE A 36 -3.52 7.44 -1.83
N LEU A 37 -3.86 6.61 -0.83
CA LEU A 37 -3.09 5.46 -0.38
C LEU A 37 -3.82 4.18 -0.81
N GLY A 38 -3.21 3.47 -1.76
CA GLY A 38 -3.80 2.39 -2.55
C GLY A 38 -3.66 0.98 -1.97
N GLY A 39 -3.56 0.85 -0.64
CA GLY A 39 -3.49 -0.45 0.03
C GLY A 39 -2.10 -0.82 0.56
N ASP A 40 -2.01 -1.97 1.23
CA ASP A 40 -0.84 -2.52 1.89
C ASP A 40 -0.18 -1.52 2.83
N VAL A 41 -0.98 -1.12 3.82
CA VAL A 41 -0.65 -0.10 4.81
C VAL A 41 0.22 -0.67 5.93
N ALA A 42 -0.14 -1.86 6.44
CA ALA A 42 0.50 -2.49 7.58
C ALA A 42 1.83 -3.16 7.22
N GLY A 43 2.74 -3.21 8.19
CA GLY A 43 4.03 -3.90 8.07
C GLY A 43 3.89 -5.42 8.25
N LYS A 44 4.89 -6.15 7.78
CA LYS A 44 4.84 -7.62 7.65
C LYS A 44 5.46 -8.38 8.83
N ALA A 45 6.19 -7.73 9.75
CA ALA A 45 6.89 -8.45 10.82
C ALA A 45 7.20 -7.58 12.04
N ILE A 46 7.28 -8.26 13.18
CA ILE A 46 7.86 -7.73 14.42
C ILE A 46 9.37 -7.90 14.35
N GLN A 47 10.11 -6.86 14.71
CA GLN A 47 11.55 -6.91 14.94
C GLN A 47 11.80 -6.89 16.46
N SER A 48 12.22 -8.02 17.00
CA SER A 48 12.55 -8.12 18.41
C SER A 48 13.84 -7.38 18.79
N ILE A 49 13.81 -6.74 19.94
CA ILE A 49 14.95 -6.15 20.64
C ILE A 49 14.99 -6.83 22.00
N VAL A 50 15.87 -7.84 22.16
CA VAL A 50 15.83 -8.75 23.30
C VAL A 50 16.79 -8.31 24.39
N ARG A 51 16.37 -8.43 25.65
CA ARG A 51 17.23 -8.11 26.80
C ARG A 51 18.31 -9.18 26.99
N GLY A 52 19.57 -8.76 26.92
CA GLY A 52 20.72 -9.63 27.13
C GLY A 52 21.02 -9.86 28.62
N PRO A 53 21.88 -10.85 28.94
CA PRO A 53 22.23 -11.23 30.30
C PRO A 53 22.99 -10.11 31.08
N ASN A 54 23.57 -9.17 30.37
CA ASN A 54 24.22 -7.97 30.91
C ASN A 54 23.26 -6.79 31.15
N GLY A 55 21.95 -6.99 30.89
CA GLY A 55 20.93 -5.96 31.05
C GLY A 55 20.81 -4.99 29.85
N LEU A 56 21.66 -5.17 28.82
CA LEU A 56 21.57 -4.37 27.59
C LEU A 56 20.57 -4.98 26.61
N TRP A 57 19.97 -4.12 25.79
CA TRP A 57 19.09 -4.52 24.71
C TRP A 57 19.89 -4.92 23.47
N GLN A 58 19.63 -6.08 22.94
CA GLN A 58 20.35 -6.68 21.80
C GLN A 58 19.40 -6.84 20.62
N CYS A 59 19.88 -6.45 19.43
CA CYS A 59 19.14 -6.60 18.17
C CYS A 59 20.14 -6.76 17.01
N THR A 60 19.77 -7.56 16.03
CA THR A 60 20.47 -7.57 14.72
C THR A 60 19.48 -7.05 13.68
N PHE A 61 19.80 -5.92 13.04
CA PHE A 61 18.93 -5.30 12.07
C PHE A 61 19.74 -4.72 10.90
N VAL A 62 19.31 -5.01 9.66
CA VAL A 62 19.98 -4.60 8.40
C VAL A 62 21.49 -4.89 8.45
N GLY A 63 21.86 -6.12 8.86
CA GLY A 63 23.23 -6.59 8.93
C GLY A 63 24.09 -6.02 10.06
N ASN A 64 23.57 -5.11 10.86
CA ASN A 64 24.27 -4.53 12.02
C ASN A 64 23.79 -5.17 13.32
N ARG A 65 24.74 -5.41 14.24
CA ARG A 65 24.45 -5.85 15.60
C ARG A 65 24.45 -4.64 16.53
N TYR A 66 23.41 -4.53 17.32
CA TYR A 66 23.22 -3.48 18.32
C TYR A 66 23.23 -4.08 19.71
N GLU A 67 23.86 -3.38 20.65
CA GLU A 67 23.87 -3.69 22.09
C GLU A 67 23.81 -2.36 22.84
N LEU A 68 22.63 -2.00 23.35
CA LEU A 68 22.29 -0.65 23.77
C LEU A 68 21.66 -0.65 25.16
N SER A 69 21.94 0.38 25.94
CA SER A 69 21.20 0.68 27.17
C SER A 69 19.90 1.44 26.86
N ASP A 70 19.03 1.53 27.84
CA ASP A 70 17.87 2.42 27.74
C ASP A 70 18.31 3.86 27.47
N GLY A 71 17.61 4.55 26.57
CA GLY A 71 17.91 5.92 26.23
C GLY A 71 17.73 6.28 24.76
N SER A 72 18.37 7.36 24.33
CA SER A 72 18.18 7.92 22.99
C SER A 72 18.70 7.03 21.86
N GLU A 73 19.75 6.22 22.11
CA GLU A 73 20.29 5.29 21.10
C GLU A 73 19.32 4.16 20.82
N LEU A 74 18.70 3.59 21.87
CA LEU A 74 17.68 2.57 21.73
C LEU A 74 16.43 3.13 21.02
N ALA A 75 15.97 4.31 21.39
CA ALA A 75 14.88 5.00 20.68
C ALA A 75 15.23 5.28 19.21
N GLY A 76 16.49 5.56 18.91
CA GLY A 76 17.01 5.70 17.54
C GLY A 76 16.92 4.40 16.74
N LEU A 77 17.24 3.26 17.37
CA LEU A 77 17.11 1.94 16.76
C LEU A 77 15.62 1.58 16.50
N GLU A 78 14.76 1.80 17.49
CA GLU A 78 13.30 1.58 17.32
C GLU A 78 12.74 2.41 16.16
N LYS A 79 13.15 3.67 16.07
CA LYS A 79 12.79 4.53 14.94
C LYS A 79 13.32 4.00 13.61
N LEU A 80 14.57 3.54 13.58
CA LEU A 80 15.16 2.95 12.35
C LEU A 80 14.37 1.73 11.90
N ILE A 81 14.04 0.83 12.81
CA ILE A 81 13.21 -0.36 12.55
C ILE A 81 11.85 0.05 11.99
N ALA A 82 11.19 1.02 12.62
CA ALA A 82 9.91 1.56 12.19
C ALA A 82 9.98 2.22 10.80
N ASP A 83 11.07 2.90 10.49
CA ASP A 83 11.28 3.55 9.21
C ASP A 83 11.45 2.55 8.04
N HIS A 84 11.84 1.30 8.35
CA HIS A 84 11.96 0.20 7.38
C HIS A 84 10.70 -0.69 7.28
N GLY A 85 9.60 -0.33 7.96
CA GLY A 85 8.33 -1.08 7.88
C GLY A 85 8.15 -2.18 8.90
N TYR A 86 9.08 -2.36 9.82
CA TYR A 86 8.97 -3.34 10.90
C TYR A 86 8.37 -2.72 12.17
N TYR A 87 7.86 -3.58 13.06
CA TYR A 87 7.37 -3.18 14.38
C TYR A 87 8.43 -3.49 15.43
N PRO A 88 9.14 -2.48 16.00
CA PRO A 88 10.09 -2.72 17.05
C PRO A 88 9.35 -3.19 18.32
N TYR A 89 9.82 -4.27 18.91
CA TYR A 89 9.27 -4.80 20.16
C TYR A 89 10.39 -5.18 21.12
N ARG A 90 10.37 -4.58 22.32
CA ARG A 90 11.30 -4.95 23.41
C ARG A 90 10.76 -6.19 24.09
N ALA A 91 11.54 -7.26 24.08
CA ALA A 91 11.16 -8.54 24.62
C ALA A 91 12.17 -9.04 25.66
N GLU A 92 11.68 -9.73 26.67
CA GLU A 92 12.54 -10.57 27.52
C GLU A 92 12.94 -11.84 26.76
N PRO A 93 14.06 -12.52 27.14
CA PRO A 93 14.48 -13.76 26.50
C PRO A 93 13.38 -14.83 26.54
N GLY A 94 13.02 -15.38 25.37
CA GLY A 94 12.00 -16.43 25.24
C GLY A 94 10.55 -15.92 25.25
N GLU A 95 10.31 -14.62 25.35
CA GLU A 95 8.95 -14.06 25.44
C GLU A 95 8.16 -14.26 24.14
N LEU A 96 8.75 -13.95 22.99
CA LEU A 96 8.06 -14.12 21.69
C LEU A 96 7.83 -15.60 21.36
N GLU A 97 8.78 -16.47 21.67
CA GLU A 97 8.64 -17.92 21.52
C GLU A 97 7.52 -18.48 22.41
N ALA A 98 7.37 -17.93 23.62
CA ALA A 98 6.26 -18.29 24.50
C ALA A 98 4.92 -17.80 23.96
N MET A 99 4.85 -16.58 23.43
CA MET A 99 3.65 -16.03 22.79
C MET A 99 3.26 -16.80 21.52
N GLU A 100 4.23 -17.27 20.74
CA GLU A 100 3.97 -18.14 19.58
C GLU A 100 3.39 -19.49 20.04
N ALA A 101 3.95 -20.08 21.09
CA ALA A 101 3.51 -21.37 21.60
C ALA A 101 2.10 -21.33 22.23
N ASP A 102 1.70 -20.21 22.85
CA ASP A 102 0.38 -20.03 23.46
C ASP A 102 -0.65 -19.35 22.53
N GLY A 103 -0.23 -18.94 21.30
CA GLY A 103 -1.10 -18.34 20.29
C GLY A 103 -1.43 -16.86 20.52
N THR A 104 -0.68 -16.14 21.37
CA THR A 104 -0.91 -14.71 21.64
C THR A 104 -0.08 -13.77 20.76
N LEU A 105 0.85 -14.29 19.97
CA LEU A 105 1.74 -13.50 19.12
C LEU A 105 0.96 -12.70 18.07
N ASP A 106 -0.08 -13.29 17.46
CA ASP A 106 -0.92 -12.61 16.46
C ASP A 106 -1.68 -11.43 17.07
N ALA A 107 -2.14 -11.57 18.32
CA ALA A 107 -2.80 -10.47 19.03
C ALA A 107 -1.83 -9.31 19.34
N LEU A 108 -0.58 -9.62 19.70
CA LEU A 108 0.49 -8.63 19.84
C LEU A 108 0.73 -7.92 18.50
N PHE A 109 0.86 -8.68 17.42
CA PHE A 109 1.16 -8.13 16.10
C PHE A 109 0.04 -7.19 15.61
N LEU A 110 -1.22 -7.62 15.73
CA LEU A 110 -2.37 -6.78 15.38
C LEU A 110 -2.43 -5.51 16.25
N ARG A 111 -2.09 -5.58 17.53
CA ARG A 111 -2.00 -4.40 18.40
C ARG A 111 -0.96 -3.40 17.91
N LEU A 112 0.23 -3.87 17.53
CA LEU A 112 1.31 -3.02 17.00
C LEU A 112 0.93 -2.37 15.67
N MET A 113 0.22 -3.09 14.79
CA MET A 113 -0.33 -2.53 13.56
C MET A 113 -1.33 -1.41 13.85
N ARG A 114 -2.25 -1.62 14.80
CA ARG A 114 -3.25 -0.62 15.21
C ARG A 114 -2.58 0.63 15.80
N GLU A 115 -1.60 0.46 16.66
CA GLU A 115 -0.84 1.57 17.27
C GLU A 115 -0.16 2.42 16.18
N ARG A 116 0.49 1.78 15.20
CA ARG A 116 1.13 2.45 14.07
C ARG A 116 0.13 3.18 13.18
N LEU A 117 -0.98 2.53 12.84
CA LEU A 117 -2.02 3.12 12.01
C LEU A 117 -2.65 4.33 12.72
N ALA A 118 -2.92 4.25 14.02
CA ALA A 118 -3.43 5.38 14.80
C ALA A 118 -2.46 6.58 14.75
N GLU A 119 -1.16 6.35 14.98
CA GLU A 119 -0.13 7.39 14.84
C GLU A 119 -0.16 8.04 13.44
N TRP A 120 -0.31 7.24 12.40
CA TRP A 120 -0.35 7.75 11.03
C TRP A 120 -1.60 8.58 10.74
N LEU A 121 -2.76 8.15 11.22
CA LEU A 121 -4.01 8.89 11.09
C LEU A 121 -3.94 10.24 11.82
N ASP A 122 -3.33 10.29 13.00
CA ASP A 122 -3.09 11.54 13.73
C ASP A 122 -2.13 12.49 12.98
N ILE A 123 -1.06 11.94 12.39
CA ILE A 123 -0.14 12.70 11.55
C ILE A 123 -0.87 13.27 10.32
N ALA A 124 -1.70 12.45 9.66
CA ALA A 124 -2.49 12.88 8.51
C ALA A 124 -3.46 14.00 8.90
N ASP A 125 -4.22 13.81 9.99
CA ASP A 125 -5.14 14.81 10.51
C ASP A 125 -4.45 16.16 10.76
N SER A 126 -3.38 16.14 11.53
CA SER A 126 -2.64 17.35 11.93
C SER A 126 -2.03 18.11 10.74
N ARG A 127 -1.67 17.41 9.66
CA ARG A 127 -0.93 18.01 8.53
C ARG A 127 -1.79 18.31 7.31
N LEU A 128 -2.84 17.53 7.08
CA LEU A 128 -3.67 17.64 5.87
C LEU A 128 -4.94 18.45 6.09
N ARG A 129 -5.61 18.30 7.25
CA ARG A 129 -6.83 19.06 7.58
C ARG A 129 -6.65 20.57 7.47
N PRO A 130 -5.57 21.19 8.02
CA PRO A 130 -5.38 22.64 7.91
C PRO A 130 -5.17 23.12 6.47
N LYS A 131 -4.79 22.23 5.56
CA LYS A 131 -4.57 22.52 4.14
C LYS A 131 -5.80 22.24 3.29
N GLY A 132 -6.81 21.57 3.85
CA GLY A 132 -7.99 21.11 3.11
C GLY A 132 -7.68 20.08 2.02
N VAL A 133 -6.56 19.31 2.15
CA VAL A 133 -6.19 18.28 1.18
C VAL A 133 -6.84 16.96 1.60
N PRO A 134 -7.81 16.42 0.85
CA PRO A 134 -8.43 15.15 1.16
C PRO A 134 -7.45 14.00 1.04
N LEU A 135 -7.63 13.00 1.90
CA LEU A 135 -6.89 11.75 1.92
C LEU A 135 -7.86 10.59 1.73
N TYR A 136 -7.70 9.81 0.69
CA TYR A 136 -8.43 8.56 0.47
C TYR A 136 -7.53 7.38 0.82
N LEU A 137 -8.10 6.43 1.56
CA LEU A 137 -7.40 5.28 2.13
C LEU A 137 -8.16 4.00 1.77
N MET A 138 -7.45 2.93 1.55
CA MET A 138 -7.99 1.56 1.58
C MET A 138 -6.93 0.61 2.15
N LEU A 139 -7.35 -0.57 2.58
CA LEU A 139 -6.46 -1.68 2.91
C LEU A 139 -6.04 -2.41 1.62
N GLY A 140 -4.91 -3.10 1.64
CA GLY A 140 -4.46 -4.02 0.59
C GLY A 140 -4.64 -5.48 1.00
N ASN A 141 -4.08 -6.41 0.25
CA ASN A 141 -4.22 -7.84 0.55
C ASN A 141 -3.42 -8.29 1.77
N ASP A 142 -2.32 -7.64 2.09
CA ASP A 142 -1.49 -7.96 3.27
C ASP A 142 -2.04 -7.35 4.57
N ASP A 143 -3.07 -6.52 4.51
CA ASP A 143 -3.63 -5.85 5.68
C ASP A 143 -4.70 -6.70 6.37
N PRO A 144 -4.62 -6.92 7.70
CA PRO A 144 -5.70 -7.56 8.45
C PRO A 144 -7.02 -6.79 8.33
N PRO A 145 -8.16 -7.47 8.06
CA PRO A 145 -9.46 -6.81 7.91
C PRO A 145 -9.91 -6.07 9.17
N GLU A 146 -9.38 -6.42 10.34
CA GLU A 146 -9.65 -5.77 11.64
C GLU A 146 -9.16 -4.31 11.69
N LEU A 147 -8.35 -3.87 10.72
CA LEU A 147 -7.92 -2.48 10.60
C LEU A 147 -8.96 -1.58 9.91
N ALA A 148 -9.93 -2.15 9.19
CA ALA A 148 -10.92 -1.39 8.42
C ALA A 148 -11.70 -0.38 9.28
N GLY A 149 -12.13 -0.79 10.48
CA GLY A 149 -12.84 0.11 11.40
C GLY A 149 -12.06 1.36 11.79
N MET A 150 -10.72 1.28 11.84
CA MET A 150 -9.90 2.45 12.11
C MET A 150 -9.88 3.44 10.95
N LEU A 151 -9.98 2.95 9.71
CA LEU A 151 -10.08 3.81 8.53
C LEU A 151 -11.46 4.47 8.44
N ASP A 152 -12.54 3.75 8.83
CA ASP A 152 -13.89 4.32 8.89
C ASP A 152 -14.02 5.43 9.92
N GLU A 153 -13.27 5.36 11.03
CA GLU A 153 -13.25 6.33 12.11
C GLU A 153 -12.14 7.40 11.96
N ALA A 154 -11.39 7.38 10.85
CA ALA A 154 -10.27 8.28 10.65
C ALA A 154 -10.71 9.76 10.74
N PRO A 155 -10.05 10.61 11.55
CA PRO A 155 -10.50 12.00 11.78
C PRO A 155 -10.35 12.89 10.54
N TRP A 156 -9.40 12.57 9.65
CA TRP A 156 -9.18 13.25 8.37
C TRP A 156 -8.77 12.25 7.28
N GLY A 157 -9.61 11.31 7.00
CA GLY A 157 -9.42 10.33 5.95
C GLY A 157 -10.78 9.86 5.47
N VAL A 158 -10.83 9.38 4.25
CA VAL A 158 -12.02 8.73 3.70
C VAL A 158 -11.61 7.30 3.39
N HIS A 159 -12.17 6.35 4.12
CA HIS A 159 -12.09 4.94 3.75
C HIS A 159 -12.87 4.76 2.44
N ALA A 160 -12.15 4.62 1.35
CA ALA A 160 -12.73 4.66 0.00
C ALA A 160 -13.19 3.29 -0.49
N GLU A 161 -12.86 2.23 0.24
CA GLU A 161 -13.11 0.85 -0.20
C GLU A 161 -14.59 0.48 -0.19
N GLY A 162 -15.02 -0.27 -1.20
CA GLY A 162 -16.36 -0.82 -1.30
C GLY A 162 -17.47 0.22 -1.59
N ARG A 163 -17.10 1.41 -2.02
CA ARG A 163 -18.06 2.49 -2.31
C ARG A 163 -17.59 3.41 -3.43
N VAL A 164 -18.52 4.16 -4.01
CA VAL A 164 -18.21 5.26 -4.91
C VAL A 164 -17.91 6.50 -4.08
N VAL A 165 -16.77 7.15 -4.29
CA VAL A 165 -16.41 8.43 -3.67
C VAL A 165 -16.17 9.49 -4.73
N ARG A 166 -16.52 10.75 -4.43
CA ARG A 166 -16.20 11.89 -5.31
C ARG A 166 -14.79 12.40 -4.98
N VAL A 167 -13.92 12.39 -6.00
CA VAL A 167 -12.56 12.94 -5.90
C VAL A 167 -12.57 14.46 -6.15
N ASP A 168 -13.41 14.90 -7.09
CA ASP A 168 -13.69 16.29 -7.42
C ASP A 168 -15.07 16.41 -8.08
N ASP A 169 -15.42 17.58 -8.63
CA ASP A 169 -16.73 17.85 -9.24
C ASP A 169 -17.00 17.01 -10.52
N GLU A 170 -15.97 16.49 -11.17
CA GLU A 170 -16.08 15.78 -12.44
C GLU A 170 -15.74 14.28 -12.35
N HIS A 171 -15.02 13.85 -11.28
CA HIS A 171 -14.46 12.51 -11.19
C HIS A 171 -14.92 11.77 -9.94
N GLU A 172 -15.37 10.54 -10.16
CA GLU A 172 -15.68 9.55 -9.14
C GLU A 172 -14.57 8.50 -9.06
N MET A 173 -14.45 7.85 -7.91
CA MET A 173 -13.50 6.75 -7.72
C MET A 173 -14.20 5.58 -7.05
N ILE A 174 -13.92 4.37 -7.54
CA ILE A 174 -14.16 3.11 -6.85
C ILE A 174 -12.83 2.57 -6.33
N SER A 175 -12.88 1.91 -5.18
CA SER A 175 -11.68 1.31 -4.56
C SER A 175 -11.99 -0.09 -4.05
N TRP A 176 -11.03 -1.02 -4.27
CA TRP A 176 -11.09 -2.38 -3.73
C TRP A 176 -9.68 -2.92 -3.49
N GLY A 177 -9.40 -3.35 -2.26
CA GLY A 177 -8.05 -3.71 -1.83
C GLY A 177 -7.74 -5.20 -1.82
N TYR A 178 -8.71 -6.07 -2.10
CA TYR A 178 -8.45 -7.50 -2.25
C TYR A 178 -7.66 -7.78 -3.52
N ALA A 179 -6.68 -8.69 -3.44
CA ALA A 179 -5.94 -9.17 -4.59
C ALA A 179 -6.47 -10.53 -5.07
N ASN A 180 -6.14 -10.91 -6.31
CA ASN A 180 -6.29 -12.29 -6.77
C ASN A 180 -5.37 -13.22 -5.95
N THR A 181 -5.73 -14.51 -5.91
CA THR A 181 -5.00 -15.51 -5.12
C THR A 181 -3.51 -15.54 -5.40
N THR A 182 -2.72 -15.53 -4.32
CA THR A 182 -1.27 -15.63 -4.35
C THR A 182 -0.79 -16.92 -3.68
N PRO A 183 0.45 -17.35 -3.89
CA PRO A 183 1.03 -18.48 -3.19
C PRO A 183 1.21 -18.27 -1.67
N TRP A 184 1.08 -17.05 -1.19
CA TRP A 184 1.30 -16.70 0.23
C TRP A 184 0.03 -16.73 1.07
N HIS A 185 -1.17 -16.80 0.44
CA HIS A 185 -2.46 -16.86 1.14
C HIS A 185 -2.60 -15.72 2.17
N THR A 186 -2.50 -14.50 1.69
CA THR A 186 -2.59 -13.29 2.52
C THR A 186 -4.02 -13.07 3.04
N TYR A 187 -4.21 -12.08 3.92
CA TYR A 187 -5.48 -11.87 4.61
C TYR A 187 -6.68 -11.61 3.69
N ARG A 188 -6.45 -10.93 2.55
CA ARG A 188 -7.53 -10.38 1.74
C ARG A 188 -7.34 -10.76 0.27
N GLU A 189 -7.52 -12.04 -0.01
CA GLU A 189 -7.49 -12.60 -1.36
C GLU A 189 -8.88 -13.11 -1.78
N GLN A 190 -9.16 -12.98 -3.06
CA GLN A 190 -10.36 -13.48 -3.72
C GLN A 190 -10.00 -14.13 -5.04
N THR A 191 -10.84 -15.03 -5.54
CA THR A 191 -10.71 -15.53 -6.92
C THR A 191 -11.02 -14.41 -7.91
N ASP A 192 -10.53 -14.52 -9.14
CA ASP A 192 -10.86 -13.54 -10.19
C ASP A 192 -12.38 -13.48 -10.48
N GLU A 193 -13.12 -14.58 -10.28
CA GLU A 193 -14.58 -14.61 -10.40
C GLU A 193 -15.27 -13.78 -9.32
N GLU A 194 -14.81 -13.87 -8.07
CA GLU A 194 -15.33 -13.07 -6.95
C GLU A 194 -14.97 -11.60 -7.14
N LEU A 195 -13.73 -11.30 -7.53
CA LEU A 195 -13.28 -9.93 -7.84
C LEU A 195 -14.11 -9.32 -8.97
N ALA A 196 -14.38 -10.08 -10.05
CA ALA A 196 -15.19 -9.60 -11.18
C ALA A 196 -16.61 -9.24 -10.76
N ALA A 197 -17.22 -10.01 -9.84
CA ALA A 197 -18.55 -9.71 -9.31
C ALA A 197 -18.56 -8.38 -8.53
N VAL A 198 -17.59 -8.18 -7.63
CA VAL A 198 -17.45 -6.94 -6.85
C VAL A 198 -17.15 -5.74 -7.75
N TYR A 199 -16.22 -5.86 -8.68
CA TYR A 199 -15.86 -4.76 -9.59
C TYR A 199 -17.04 -4.34 -10.46
N LYS A 200 -17.84 -5.32 -10.92
CA LYS A 200 -19.05 -5.01 -11.66
C LYS A 200 -20.07 -4.25 -10.81
N GLU A 201 -20.32 -4.71 -9.58
CA GLU A 201 -21.25 -4.06 -8.66
C GLU A 201 -20.84 -2.61 -8.36
N LEU A 202 -19.55 -2.36 -8.09
CA LEU A 202 -19.04 -1.02 -7.84
C LEU A 202 -19.10 -0.14 -9.10
N ALA A 203 -18.70 -0.69 -10.27
CA ALA A 203 -18.69 0.07 -11.51
C ALA A 203 -20.11 0.42 -12.01
N ASP A 204 -21.12 -0.42 -11.71
CA ASP A 204 -22.52 -0.16 -12.06
C ASP A 204 -23.13 1.01 -11.26
N GLN A 205 -22.52 1.43 -10.14
CA GLN A 205 -22.94 2.57 -9.32
C GLN A 205 -22.40 3.92 -9.83
N LEU A 206 -21.41 3.90 -10.74
CA LEU A 206 -20.81 5.12 -11.28
C LEU A 206 -21.76 5.86 -12.22
N GLU A 207 -21.85 7.18 -12.06
CA GLU A 207 -22.63 8.02 -12.98
C GLU A 207 -21.96 8.10 -14.37
N ARG A 208 -20.63 8.19 -14.38
CA ARG A 208 -19.81 8.34 -15.61
C ARG A 208 -18.55 7.47 -15.55
N PRO A 209 -18.68 6.15 -15.79
CA PRO A 209 -17.54 5.23 -15.71
C PRO A 209 -16.32 5.65 -16.54
N GLU A 210 -16.55 6.31 -17.67
CA GLU A 210 -15.48 6.79 -18.56
C GLU A 210 -14.69 7.99 -18.02
N ARG A 211 -15.13 8.58 -16.90
CA ARG A 211 -14.41 9.62 -16.15
C ARG A 211 -13.98 9.17 -14.78
N ALA A 212 -14.27 7.93 -14.44
CA ALA A 212 -13.96 7.39 -13.12
C ALA A 212 -12.48 7.03 -12.98
N ILE A 213 -12.07 6.92 -11.73
CA ILE A 213 -10.78 6.38 -11.30
C ILE A 213 -11.06 5.01 -10.71
N PHE A 214 -10.35 3.98 -11.17
CA PHE A 214 -10.38 2.64 -10.59
C PHE A 214 -9.13 2.47 -9.73
N ASN A 215 -9.29 2.50 -8.41
CA ASN A 215 -8.24 2.26 -7.43
C ASN A 215 -8.38 0.80 -6.96
N LEU A 216 -7.85 -0.11 -7.76
CA LEU A 216 -7.93 -1.56 -7.56
C LEU A 216 -6.54 -2.07 -7.25
N HIS A 217 -6.35 -2.70 -6.07
CA HIS A 217 -5.03 -2.99 -5.55
C HIS A 217 -4.17 -3.83 -6.51
N PRO A 218 -4.60 -5.01 -7.04
CA PRO A 218 -3.80 -5.74 -8.01
C PRO A 218 -3.82 -5.06 -9.38
N PRO A 219 -2.71 -5.08 -10.11
CA PRO A 219 -2.64 -4.55 -11.48
C PRO A 219 -3.37 -5.48 -12.47
N PRO A 220 -3.81 -4.95 -13.63
CA PRO A 220 -4.40 -5.75 -14.69
C PRO A 220 -3.38 -6.75 -15.25
N TYR A 221 -3.82 -8.00 -15.45
CA TYR A 221 -3.01 -9.09 -15.99
C TYR A 221 -2.39 -8.75 -17.36
N ASP A 222 -1.12 -9.16 -17.57
CA ASP A 222 -0.36 -9.03 -18.83
C ASP A 222 -0.29 -7.59 -19.37
N THR A 223 0.07 -6.66 -18.47
CA THR A 223 0.27 -5.24 -18.79
C THR A 223 1.69 -4.75 -18.53
N GLN A 224 2.60 -5.61 -18.07
CA GLN A 224 3.93 -5.26 -17.59
C GLN A 224 3.90 -4.39 -16.31
N LEU A 225 2.72 -4.14 -15.74
CA LEU A 225 2.55 -3.56 -14.40
C LEU A 225 2.41 -4.65 -13.35
N ASP A 226 2.46 -5.90 -13.79
CA ASP A 226 2.19 -7.11 -13.03
C ASP A 226 3.30 -8.17 -13.23
N ASP A 227 4.45 -7.78 -13.76
CA ASP A 227 5.59 -8.68 -13.94
C ASP A 227 6.28 -8.94 -12.60
N ALA A 228 6.21 -10.18 -12.11
CA ALA A 228 6.90 -10.62 -10.89
C ALA A 228 7.88 -11.77 -11.19
N PRO A 229 8.93 -11.95 -10.36
CA PRO A 229 9.81 -13.10 -10.48
C PRO A 229 9.03 -14.42 -10.46
N ALA A 230 9.25 -15.29 -11.43
CA ALA A 230 8.66 -16.61 -11.45
C ALA A 230 9.20 -17.45 -10.28
N LEU A 231 8.31 -18.13 -9.56
CA LEU A 231 8.64 -18.97 -8.42
C LEU A 231 8.49 -20.45 -8.78
N ASP A 232 9.36 -21.29 -8.18
CA ASP A 232 9.21 -22.73 -8.22
C ASP A 232 8.20 -23.23 -7.15
N GLU A 233 8.00 -24.56 -7.05
CA GLU A 233 7.11 -25.19 -6.09
C GLU A 233 7.48 -24.92 -4.62
N ASN A 234 8.72 -24.49 -4.35
CA ASN A 234 9.21 -24.14 -3.02
C ASN A 234 9.28 -22.61 -2.80
N LEU A 235 8.58 -21.82 -3.62
CA LEU A 235 8.56 -20.35 -3.60
C LEU A 235 9.95 -19.70 -3.78
N ARG A 236 10.85 -20.36 -4.50
CA ARG A 236 12.16 -19.81 -4.82
C ARG A 236 12.15 -19.18 -6.20
N VAL A 237 12.85 -18.06 -6.33
CA VAL A 237 12.99 -17.35 -7.61
C VAL A 237 13.67 -18.25 -8.64
N GLN A 238 13.01 -18.43 -9.79
CA GLN A 238 13.54 -19.18 -10.92
C GLN A 238 14.52 -18.32 -11.73
N ALA A 239 15.68 -18.90 -12.05
CA ALA A 239 16.66 -18.28 -12.91
C ALA A 239 17.12 -19.27 -13.99
N VAL A 240 17.22 -18.82 -15.25
CA VAL A 240 17.77 -19.57 -16.37
C VAL A 240 19.05 -18.89 -16.83
N LEU A 241 20.17 -19.61 -16.85
CA LEU A 241 21.48 -19.06 -17.19
C LEU A 241 21.85 -17.80 -16.38
N GLY A 242 21.46 -17.76 -15.10
CA GLY A 242 21.72 -16.63 -14.20
C GLY A 242 20.76 -15.43 -14.37
N GLN A 243 19.77 -15.51 -15.26
CA GLN A 243 18.77 -14.48 -15.45
C GLN A 243 17.45 -14.86 -14.78
N VAL A 244 16.93 -13.99 -13.91
CA VAL A 244 15.62 -14.16 -13.28
C VAL A 244 14.55 -14.22 -14.35
N GLN A 245 13.67 -15.22 -14.24
CA GLN A 245 12.50 -15.32 -15.11
C GLN A 245 11.36 -14.50 -14.50
N TYR A 246 10.63 -13.76 -15.32
CA TYR A 246 9.45 -12.98 -14.92
C TYR A 246 8.20 -13.57 -15.56
N LYS A 247 7.07 -13.43 -14.87
CA LYS A 247 5.76 -13.81 -15.37
C LYS A 247 4.71 -12.77 -14.95
N ALA A 248 3.67 -12.62 -15.76
CA ALA A 248 2.49 -11.84 -15.41
C ALA A 248 1.72 -12.55 -14.28
N VAL A 249 1.39 -11.82 -13.21
CA VAL A 249 0.68 -12.33 -12.03
C VAL A 249 -0.51 -11.46 -11.61
N GLY A 250 -0.83 -10.44 -12.38
CA GLY A 250 -1.95 -9.54 -12.12
C GLY A 250 -3.32 -10.20 -12.24
N SER A 251 -4.37 -9.45 -11.98
CA SER A 251 -5.75 -9.94 -12.00
C SER A 251 -6.35 -9.87 -13.41
N THR A 252 -6.91 -10.99 -13.86
CA THR A 252 -7.69 -11.05 -15.10
C THR A 252 -9.02 -10.33 -14.94
N ALA A 253 -9.59 -10.28 -13.74
CA ALA A 253 -10.80 -9.53 -13.42
C ALA A 253 -10.58 -8.02 -13.52
N VAL A 254 -9.45 -7.50 -13.00
CA VAL A 254 -9.10 -6.08 -13.17
C VAL A 254 -8.95 -5.74 -14.65
N ARG A 255 -8.22 -6.57 -15.42
CA ARG A 255 -8.07 -6.36 -16.85
C ARG A 255 -9.42 -6.32 -17.58
N ALA A 256 -10.33 -7.24 -17.24
CA ALA A 256 -11.63 -7.34 -17.88
C ALA A 256 -12.50 -6.11 -17.60
N ILE A 257 -12.62 -5.69 -16.33
CA ILE A 257 -13.47 -4.55 -15.98
C ILE A 257 -12.92 -3.23 -16.53
N GLU A 258 -11.60 -3.05 -16.56
CA GLU A 258 -10.98 -1.85 -17.13
C GLU A 258 -11.14 -1.78 -18.67
N LEU A 259 -11.06 -2.93 -19.36
CA LEU A 259 -11.32 -2.98 -20.79
C LEU A 259 -12.81 -2.76 -21.13
N GLU A 260 -13.72 -3.23 -20.28
CA GLU A 260 -15.16 -3.06 -20.45
C GLU A 260 -15.59 -1.61 -20.19
N ARG A 261 -15.23 -1.05 -19.02
CA ARG A 261 -15.68 0.28 -18.58
C ARG A 261 -14.81 1.42 -19.11
N GLN A 262 -13.55 1.14 -19.40
CA GLN A 262 -12.54 2.08 -19.89
C GLN A 262 -12.50 3.37 -19.07
N PRO A 263 -12.17 3.26 -17.75
CA PRO A 263 -12.09 4.41 -16.86
C PRO A 263 -11.06 5.43 -17.34
N LEU A 264 -11.09 6.62 -16.78
CA LEU A 264 -10.10 7.66 -17.06
C LEU A 264 -8.71 7.24 -16.57
N ALA A 265 -8.65 6.64 -15.38
CA ALA A 265 -7.41 6.12 -14.79
C ALA A 265 -7.65 4.84 -13.97
N GLY A 266 -6.70 3.89 -14.03
CA GLY A 266 -6.50 2.76 -13.13
C GLY A 266 -5.25 2.97 -12.28
N LEU A 267 -5.39 2.87 -10.96
CA LEU A 267 -4.34 3.04 -9.98
C LEU A 267 -4.13 1.71 -9.24
N HIS A 268 -2.91 1.17 -9.29
CA HIS A 268 -2.60 -0.16 -8.79
C HIS A 268 -1.33 -0.18 -7.94
N GLY A 269 -1.14 -1.27 -7.19
CA GLY A 269 0.03 -1.57 -6.37
C GLY A 269 0.34 -3.06 -6.42
N HIS A 270 0.49 -3.70 -5.25
CA HIS A 270 0.63 -5.13 -5.03
C HIS A 270 1.92 -5.75 -5.59
N ILE A 271 2.29 -5.47 -6.82
CA ILE A 271 3.50 -6.01 -7.45
C ILE A 271 4.61 -4.95 -7.36
N HIS A 272 5.45 -5.10 -6.34
CA HIS A 272 6.46 -4.10 -5.97
C HIS A 272 7.53 -3.89 -7.03
N GLU A 273 7.89 -4.95 -7.76
CA GLU A 273 8.94 -4.95 -8.77
C GLU A 273 8.49 -4.30 -10.08
N ALA A 274 7.18 -4.26 -10.32
CA ALA A 274 6.60 -3.78 -11.58
C ALA A 274 6.18 -2.32 -11.46
N SER A 275 7.06 -1.42 -11.83
CA SER A 275 6.77 0.02 -11.86
C SER A 275 6.56 0.51 -13.28
N GLY A 276 5.50 1.27 -13.52
CA GLY A 276 5.26 1.81 -14.86
C GLY A 276 3.95 2.56 -15.03
N ILE A 277 3.80 3.10 -16.23
CA ILE A 277 2.59 3.74 -16.74
C ILE A 277 2.27 3.12 -18.10
N ARG A 278 1.02 2.72 -18.32
CA ARG A 278 0.56 2.13 -19.59
C ARG A 278 -0.75 2.77 -20.04
N ARG A 279 -1.17 2.43 -21.22
CA ARG A 279 -2.47 2.83 -21.79
C ARG A 279 -3.23 1.57 -22.22
N LEU A 280 -4.45 1.39 -21.72
CA LEU A 280 -5.26 0.21 -21.93
C LEU A 280 -6.54 0.53 -22.71
N GLY A 281 -6.97 -0.40 -23.54
CA GLY A 281 -8.23 -0.33 -24.27
C GLY A 281 -8.28 0.73 -25.39
N LYS A 282 -9.46 0.87 -26.00
CA LYS A 282 -9.69 1.77 -27.15
C LYS A 282 -9.63 3.25 -26.77
N ARG A 283 -10.10 3.59 -25.54
CA ARG A 283 -10.04 4.98 -25.01
C ARG A 283 -8.66 5.34 -24.49
N LYS A 284 -7.72 4.37 -24.44
CA LYS A 284 -6.37 4.56 -23.90
C LYS A 284 -6.41 5.01 -22.45
N SER A 285 -7.23 4.34 -21.63
CA SER A 285 -7.27 4.53 -20.18
C SER A 285 -5.86 4.53 -19.62
N LEU A 286 -5.54 5.52 -18.78
CA LEU A 286 -4.27 5.55 -18.07
C LEU A 286 -4.29 4.43 -17.04
N ILE A 287 -3.29 3.55 -17.03
CA ILE A 287 -3.09 2.58 -15.94
C ILE A 287 -1.67 2.72 -15.42
N LEU A 288 -1.49 2.61 -14.11
CA LEU A 288 -0.18 2.73 -13.49
C LEU A 288 -0.04 1.87 -12.22
N ASN A 289 1.20 1.46 -11.98
CA ASN A 289 1.69 0.92 -10.71
C ASN A 289 3.02 1.66 -10.40
N PRO A 290 3.17 2.38 -9.28
CA PRO A 290 4.43 3.04 -8.96
C PRO A 290 5.51 2.06 -8.48
N GLY A 291 5.13 0.81 -8.15
CA GLY A 291 5.98 -0.14 -7.44
C GLY A 291 6.24 0.28 -6.01
N SER A 292 6.99 -0.52 -5.26
CA SER A 292 7.34 -0.20 -3.88
C SER A 292 8.80 -0.55 -3.55
N ASP A 293 9.44 0.30 -2.76
CA ASP A 293 10.78 0.12 -2.23
C ASP A 293 10.85 0.56 -0.75
N TYR A 294 9.73 0.36 -0.04
CA TYR A 294 9.52 0.84 1.33
C TYR A 294 10.63 0.38 2.30
N SER A 295 11.16 -0.82 2.11
CA SER A 295 12.18 -1.41 2.97
C SER A 295 13.51 -0.67 2.93
N THR A 296 13.77 0.10 1.87
CA THR A 296 14.94 1.00 1.78
C THR A 296 14.64 2.40 2.28
N GLY A 297 13.39 2.67 2.63
CA GLY A 297 12.90 3.99 2.99
C GLY A 297 12.68 4.93 1.79
N ALA A 298 12.82 4.44 0.56
CA ALA A 298 12.47 5.18 -0.64
C ALA A 298 10.96 5.09 -0.91
N LEU A 299 10.31 6.23 -1.11
CA LEU A 299 8.90 6.30 -1.44
C LEU A 299 8.71 6.40 -2.94
N ASN A 300 8.18 5.35 -3.55
CA ASN A 300 7.68 5.40 -4.91
C ASN A 300 6.25 5.91 -4.93
N GLY A 301 5.90 6.73 -5.92
CA GLY A 301 4.55 7.26 -6.07
C GLY A 301 4.30 7.78 -7.48
N ALA A 302 3.08 8.22 -7.72
CA ALA A 302 2.69 8.80 -9.00
C ALA A 302 1.96 10.13 -8.80
N LEU A 303 2.32 11.14 -9.58
CA LEU A 303 1.55 12.36 -9.75
C LEU A 303 0.61 12.16 -10.94
N VAL A 304 -0.69 12.18 -10.69
CA VAL A 304 -1.72 12.01 -11.71
C VAL A 304 -2.48 13.31 -11.88
N SER A 305 -2.37 13.89 -13.07
CA SER A 305 -3.06 15.12 -13.44
C SER A 305 -4.36 14.78 -14.18
N LEU A 306 -5.49 15.24 -13.64
CA LEU A 306 -6.80 15.04 -14.24
C LEU A 306 -7.34 16.35 -14.83
N THR A 307 -7.86 16.24 -16.02
CA THR A 307 -8.82 17.17 -16.60
C THR A 307 -10.12 16.42 -16.83
N LYS A 308 -11.19 17.09 -17.17
CA LYS A 308 -12.52 16.49 -17.32
C LYS A 308 -12.54 15.13 -18.07
N ASP A 309 -11.76 14.99 -19.15
CA ASP A 309 -11.79 13.82 -20.02
C ASP A 309 -10.40 13.24 -20.30
N ARG A 310 -9.38 13.65 -19.54
CA ARG A 310 -8.00 13.22 -19.76
C ARG A 310 -7.23 13.05 -18.45
N ALA A 311 -6.46 11.96 -18.38
CA ALA A 311 -5.49 11.70 -17.31
C ALA A 311 -4.07 11.55 -17.89
N ASP A 312 -3.11 12.19 -17.25
CA ASP A 312 -1.67 11.99 -17.49
C ASP A 312 -0.97 11.75 -16.15
N ALA A 313 0.13 10.99 -16.16
CA ALA A 313 0.86 10.68 -14.95
C ALA A 313 2.38 10.75 -15.12
N GLN A 314 3.04 10.97 -13.99
CA GLN A 314 4.49 10.89 -13.85
C GLN A 314 4.82 10.10 -12.58
N LEU A 315 5.71 9.11 -12.69
CA LEU A 315 6.27 8.44 -11.52
C LEU A 315 7.28 9.36 -10.84
N VAL A 316 7.27 9.34 -9.53
CA VAL A 316 8.18 10.12 -8.68
C VAL A 316 8.74 9.24 -7.57
N ARG A 317 9.95 9.54 -7.13
CA ARG A 317 10.63 8.84 -6.04
C ARG A 317 11.17 9.86 -5.05
N GLY A 318 10.98 9.61 -3.74
CA GLY A 318 11.39 10.50 -2.65
C GLY A 318 12.11 9.80 -1.50
#